data_781b6f581ede93fb4720d218672ffc7d
#
_entry.id   781b6f581ede93fb4720d218672ffc7d
#
_cell.length_a   1.000
_cell.length_b   1.000
_cell.length_c   1.000
_cell.angle_alpha   90.00
_cell.angle_beta   90.00
_cell.angle_gamma   90.00
#
_symmetry.space_group_name_H-M   'P 1'
#
loop_
_entity.id
_entity.type
_entity.pdbx_description
1 polymer ?
#
loop_
_entity_poly.entity_id
_entity_poly.type
_entity_poly.pdbx_seq_one_letter_code
_entity_poly.pdbx_strand_id
1 'polypeptide(L)'
;MRFRYLAAAAAAAAWTLPADAQMVKAQDPGSVVRALQQGGYAAKLGTDKVGDPMITSGVSGTTFQIFFYNCTDHKQCATVQFHSGYDLAQPVGLERINEWNRSQRFGRAYLDKEDDPILEMDVDLDDGGLSPLLFIDNVEFWASVLGNFEKHIGYRK
;
A
#
# COMPACT_ATOMS: atom_id res chain seq x y z
N MET A 1 57.20 -0.39 -50.34
CA MET A 1 56.55 -1.10 -49.23
C MET A 1 55.61 -0.18 -48.48
N ARG A 2 54.25 -0.44 -48.56
CA ARG A 2 53.25 0.40 -47.90
C ARG A 2 52.70 -0.44 -46.74
N PHE A 3 52.99 -0.05 -45.50
CA PHE A 3 52.41 -0.65 -44.30
C PHE A 3 51.01 -0.06 -44.09
N ARG A 4 50.00 -0.93 -44.10
CA ARG A 4 48.59 -0.61 -43.74
C ARG A 4 48.43 -0.96 -42.26
N TYR A 5 48.22 0.04 -41.39
CA TYR A 5 47.84 -0.14 -40.00
C TYR A 5 46.33 -0.42 -39.97
N LEU A 6 45.97 -1.61 -39.51
CA LEU A 6 44.59 -1.97 -39.16
C LEU A 6 44.34 -1.48 -37.71
N ALA A 7 43.47 -0.49 -37.56
CA ALA A 7 43.00 -0.05 -36.27
C ALA A 7 41.86 -0.98 -35.85
N ALA A 8 42.06 -1.77 -34.81
CA ALA A 8 41.04 -2.58 -34.17
C ALA A 8 40.21 -1.68 -33.23
N ALA A 9 38.94 -1.43 -33.55
CA ALA A 9 38.02 -0.76 -32.65
C ALA A 9 37.50 -1.76 -31.61
N ALA A 10 37.90 -1.58 -30.36
CA ALA A 10 37.36 -2.36 -29.24
C ALA A 10 36.00 -1.79 -28.87
N ALA A 11 34.91 -2.51 -29.13
CA ALA A 11 33.58 -2.19 -28.64
C ALA A 11 33.50 -2.51 -27.14
N ALA A 12 33.42 -1.48 -26.28
CA ALA A 12 33.15 -1.63 -24.88
C ALA A 12 31.68 -1.96 -24.69
N ALA A 13 31.35 -3.19 -24.36
CA ALA A 13 30.01 -3.58 -23.92
C ALA A 13 29.74 -2.97 -22.54
N ALA A 14 28.92 -1.94 -22.47
CA ALA A 14 28.41 -1.39 -21.22
C ALA A 14 27.46 -2.43 -20.59
N TRP A 15 27.89 -3.09 -19.56
CA TRP A 15 27.03 -3.95 -18.74
C TRP A 15 26.16 -3.02 -17.90
N THR A 16 24.89 -2.86 -18.30
CA THR A 16 23.88 -2.24 -17.44
C THR A 16 23.58 -3.22 -16.31
N LEU A 17 24.05 -2.90 -15.11
CA LEU A 17 23.59 -3.60 -13.90
C LEU A 17 22.05 -3.43 -13.80
N PRO A 18 21.31 -4.49 -13.47
CA PRO A 18 19.89 -4.34 -13.20
C PRO A 18 19.75 -3.32 -12.05
N ALA A 19 18.88 -2.33 -12.22
CA ALA A 19 18.50 -1.44 -11.14
C ALA A 19 17.93 -2.33 -10.03
N ASP A 20 18.64 -2.45 -8.91
CA ASP A 20 18.11 -3.13 -7.73
C ASP A 20 16.73 -2.54 -7.44
N ALA A 21 15.71 -3.36 -7.55
CA ALA A 21 14.35 -2.93 -7.25
C ALA A 21 14.35 -2.49 -5.79
N GLN A 22 14.29 -1.17 -5.57
CA GLN A 22 14.34 -0.60 -4.24
C GLN A 22 13.19 -1.16 -3.41
N MET A 23 13.51 -1.82 -2.28
CA MET A 23 12.53 -2.40 -1.37
C MET A 23 11.55 -1.34 -0.88
N VAL A 24 10.30 -1.73 -0.70
CA VAL A 24 9.25 -0.90 -0.10
C VAL A 24 9.37 -1.02 1.41
N LYS A 25 9.61 0.11 2.09
CA LYS A 25 9.88 0.18 3.53
C LYS A 25 9.05 1.26 4.19
N ALA A 26 8.55 1.00 5.39
CA ALA A 26 7.84 2.02 6.17
C ALA A 26 8.78 3.17 6.63
N GLN A 27 10.08 2.90 6.79
CA GLN A 27 11.08 3.92 7.09
C GLN A 27 11.27 4.94 5.95
N ASP A 28 10.93 4.56 4.70
CA ASP A 28 10.91 5.45 3.53
C ASP A 28 9.49 5.51 2.93
N PRO A 29 8.60 6.41 3.43
CA PRO A 29 7.25 6.56 2.88
C PRO A 29 7.23 6.86 1.38
N GLY A 30 8.30 7.47 0.85
CA GLY A 30 8.49 7.68 -0.59
C GLY A 30 8.59 6.38 -1.37
N SER A 31 9.13 5.29 -0.78
CA SER A 31 9.17 3.98 -1.42
C SER A 31 7.77 3.39 -1.60
N VAL A 32 6.88 3.59 -0.62
CA VAL A 32 5.47 3.18 -0.68
C VAL A 32 4.74 3.95 -1.79
N VAL A 33 4.95 5.28 -1.85
CA VAL A 33 4.38 6.13 -2.93
C VAL A 33 4.83 5.65 -4.30
N ARG A 34 6.14 5.42 -4.49
CA ARG A 34 6.68 4.94 -5.78
C ARG A 34 6.10 3.59 -6.18
N ALA A 35 6.00 2.65 -5.24
CA ALA A 35 5.41 1.32 -5.51
C ALA A 35 3.95 1.42 -5.93
N LEU A 36 3.13 2.21 -5.21
CA LEU A 36 1.74 2.46 -5.57
C LEU A 36 1.61 3.05 -6.99
N GLN A 37 2.39 4.10 -7.30
CA GLN A 37 2.35 4.75 -8.62
C GLN A 37 2.80 3.82 -9.74
N GLN A 38 3.83 3.00 -9.52
CA GLN A 38 4.27 1.98 -10.48
C GLN A 38 3.21 0.89 -10.69
N GLY A 39 2.43 0.56 -9.66
CA GLY A 39 1.26 -0.34 -9.73
C GLY A 39 0.02 0.30 -10.35
N GLY A 40 0.08 1.59 -10.77
CA GLY A 40 -1.04 2.29 -11.40
C GLY A 40 -2.03 2.93 -10.41
N TYR A 41 -1.69 2.98 -9.11
CA TYR A 41 -2.52 3.61 -8.09
C TYR A 41 -2.14 5.08 -7.89
N ALA A 42 -3.13 5.92 -7.63
CA ALA A 42 -2.87 7.28 -7.14
C ALA A 42 -2.25 7.20 -5.74
N ALA A 43 -1.28 8.07 -5.45
CA ALA A 43 -0.67 8.13 -4.11
C ALA A 43 -0.28 9.57 -3.78
N LYS A 44 -0.86 10.08 -2.69
CA LYS A 44 -0.56 11.42 -2.16
C LYS A 44 -0.04 11.28 -0.74
N LEU A 45 1.24 11.57 -0.54
CA LEU A 45 1.86 11.61 0.79
C LEU A 45 1.41 12.86 1.54
N GLY A 46 1.11 12.70 2.81
CA GLY A 46 0.75 13.71 3.79
C GLY A 46 1.14 13.25 5.18
N THR A 47 0.50 13.82 6.18
CA THR A 47 0.63 13.43 7.59
C THR A 47 -0.75 13.22 8.20
N ASP A 48 -0.83 12.36 9.20
CA ASP A 48 -2.03 12.16 10.00
C ASP A 48 -2.18 13.23 11.10
N LYS A 49 -3.16 13.05 11.98
CA LYS A 49 -3.48 14.01 13.07
C LYS A 49 -2.41 14.09 14.17
N VAL A 50 -1.57 13.05 14.30
CA VAL A 50 -0.49 13.02 15.28
C VAL A 50 0.85 13.41 14.69
N GLY A 51 0.95 13.57 13.36
CA GLY A 51 2.15 14.01 12.65
C GLY A 51 2.91 12.88 11.97
N ASP A 52 2.45 11.63 12.06
CA ASP A 52 3.06 10.50 11.38
C ASP A 52 2.73 10.51 9.86
N PRO A 53 3.56 9.90 9.03
CA PRO A 53 3.28 9.82 7.60
C PRO A 53 1.94 9.13 7.34
N MET A 54 1.23 9.62 6.32
CA MET A 54 -0.01 9.02 5.83
C MET A 54 -0.07 9.17 4.31
N ILE A 55 -0.53 8.15 3.61
CA ILE A 55 -0.76 8.22 2.17
C ILE A 55 -2.26 8.10 1.90
N THR A 56 -2.78 9.00 1.07
CA THR A 56 -4.13 8.87 0.50
C THR A 56 -4.02 8.21 -0.87
N SER A 57 -4.78 7.16 -1.09
CA SER A 57 -4.86 6.40 -2.33
C SER A 57 -6.31 6.08 -2.68
N GLY A 58 -6.54 5.34 -3.75
CA GLY A 58 -7.89 4.96 -4.16
C GLY A 58 -7.90 3.82 -5.15
N VAL A 59 -8.97 3.03 -5.12
CA VAL A 59 -9.23 1.93 -6.04
C VAL A 59 -10.71 1.81 -6.33
N SER A 60 -11.08 1.59 -7.59
CA SER A 60 -12.46 1.36 -8.02
C SER A 60 -13.46 2.43 -7.54
N GLY A 61 -13.00 3.68 -7.39
CA GLY A 61 -13.81 4.82 -6.96
C GLY A 61 -13.93 4.98 -5.44
N THR A 62 -13.31 4.12 -4.62
CA THR A 62 -13.21 4.28 -3.17
C THR A 62 -11.84 4.82 -2.80
N THR A 63 -11.83 5.86 -1.95
CA THR A 63 -10.62 6.40 -1.34
C THR A 63 -10.30 5.62 -0.08
N PHE A 64 -9.01 5.34 0.13
CA PHE A 64 -8.52 4.76 1.37
C PHE A 64 -7.23 5.45 1.82
N GLN A 65 -6.86 5.27 3.07
CA GLN A 65 -5.63 5.76 3.66
C GLN A 65 -4.67 4.61 3.94
N ILE A 66 -3.37 4.92 3.92
CA ILE A 66 -2.32 4.05 4.43
C ILE A 66 -1.63 4.83 5.55
N PHE A 67 -1.89 4.42 6.77
CA PHE A 67 -1.27 4.97 7.97
C PHE A 67 0.05 4.27 8.26
N PHE A 68 1.00 4.99 8.84
CA PHE A 68 2.29 4.46 9.25
C PHE A 68 2.32 4.34 10.77
N TYR A 69 2.86 3.24 11.26
CA TYR A 69 2.89 2.96 12.70
C TYR A 69 4.28 2.52 13.18
N ASN A 70 4.43 2.51 14.52
CA ASN A 70 5.68 2.21 15.19
C ASN A 70 6.81 3.15 14.72
N CYS A 71 6.47 4.44 14.60
CA CYS A 71 7.38 5.48 14.18
C CYS A 71 8.23 5.99 15.35
N THR A 72 9.47 6.41 15.08
CA THR A 72 10.32 7.17 16.00
C THR A 72 10.39 8.61 15.50
N ASP A 73 9.95 9.57 16.34
CA ASP A 73 9.89 11.01 16.00
C ASP A 73 9.21 11.29 14.65
N HIS A 74 8.05 10.67 14.41
CA HIS A 74 7.28 10.75 13.16
C HIS A 74 8.04 10.28 11.92
N LYS A 75 9.03 9.43 12.11
CA LYS A 75 9.90 8.84 11.07
C LYS A 75 10.26 7.41 11.45
N GLN A 76 10.98 6.73 10.55
CA GLN A 76 11.48 5.38 10.79
C GLN A 76 10.37 4.44 11.27
N CYS A 77 9.22 4.51 10.61
CA CYS A 77 8.09 3.64 10.92
C CYS A 77 8.39 2.19 10.52
N ALA A 78 7.77 1.22 11.19
CA ALA A 78 8.00 -0.19 10.93
C ALA A 78 6.87 -0.83 10.10
N THR A 79 5.63 -0.43 10.33
CA THR A 79 4.46 -1.05 9.70
C THR A 79 3.57 -0.03 9.02
N VAL A 80 2.72 -0.51 8.12
CA VAL A 80 1.65 0.29 7.53
C VAL A 80 0.31 -0.40 7.72
N GLN A 81 -0.75 0.39 7.75
CA GLN A 81 -2.12 -0.10 7.81
C GLN A 81 -2.95 0.55 6.71
N PHE A 82 -3.56 -0.26 5.87
CA PHE A 82 -4.61 0.16 4.97
C PHE A 82 -5.89 0.38 5.77
N HIS A 83 -6.58 1.49 5.52
CA HIS A 83 -7.73 1.90 6.30
C HIS A 83 -8.80 2.50 5.39
N SER A 84 -10.05 2.13 5.62
CA SER A 84 -11.22 2.74 5.00
C SER A 84 -12.35 2.85 6.02
N GLY A 85 -12.96 4.03 6.14
CA GLY A 85 -14.15 4.29 6.95
C GLY A 85 -15.36 4.61 6.06
N TYR A 86 -16.54 4.28 6.53
CA TYR A 86 -17.79 4.40 5.78
C TYR A 86 -18.87 5.08 6.60
N ASP A 87 -19.28 6.26 6.18
CA ASP A 87 -20.46 6.95 6.70
C ASP A 87 -21.73 6.37 6.01
N LEU A 88 -22.56 5.68 6.75
CA LEU A 88 -23.76 5.02 6.25
C LEU A 88 -25.02 5.68 6.77
N ALA A 89 -25.96 5.95 5.87
CA ALA A 89 -27.26 6.49 6.24
C ALA A 89 -28.08 5.56 7.19
N GLN A 90 -27.75 4.27 7.21
CA GLN A 90 -28.34 3.27 8.11
C GLN A 90 -27.21 2.46 8.75
N PRO A 91 -27.13 2.41 10.09
CA PRO A 91 -26.09 1.65 10.79
C PRO A 91 -26.14 0.15 10.46
N VAL A 92 -24.93 -0.45 10.38
CA VAL A 92 -24.81 -1.90 10.23
C VAL A 92 -24.64 -2.55 11.59
N GLY A 93 -25.32 -3.13 12.30
CA GLY A 93 -25.11 -3.66 13.67
C GLY A 93 -23.86 -4.53 13.82
N LEU A 94 -23.42 -4.71 15.05
CA LEU A 94 -22.25 -5.51 15.42
C LEU A 94 -22.29 -6.95 14.88
N GLU A 95 -23.49 -7.54 14.72
CA GLU A 95 -23.61 -8.89 14.18
C GLU A 95 -23.06 -8.99 12.76
N ARG A 96 -23.34 -8.01 11.90
CA ARG A 96 -22.80 -7.96 10.53
C ARG A 96 -21.29 -7.81 10.50
N ILE A 97 -20.74 -6.99 11.41
CA ILE A 97 -19.28 -6.84 11.55
C ILE A 97 -18.64 -8.14 12.06
N ASN A 98 -19.24 -8.80 13.03
CA ASN A 98 -18.75 -10.10 13.53
C ASN A 98 -18.86 -11.21 12.48
N GLU A 99 -19.89 -11.19 11.64
CA GLU A 99 -20.01 -12.11 10.51
C GLU A 99 -18.86 -11.93 9.51
N TRP A 100 -18.52 -10.67 9.17
CA TRP A 100 -17.34 -10.36 8.36
C TRP A 100 -16.08 -10.97 8.96
N ASN A 101 -15.77 -10.65 10.21
CA ASN A 101 -14.56 -11.10 10.88
C ASN A 101 -14.46 -12.63 11.04
N ARG A 102 -15.59 -13.35 11.06
CA ARG A 102 -15.61 -14.83 11.10
C ARG A 102 -15.42 -15.45 9.74
N SER A 103 -15.92 -14.79 8.67
CA SER A 103 -15.96 -15.36 7.32
C SER A 103 -14.77 -14.96 6.46
N GLN A 104 -14.09 -13.86 6.79
CA GLN A 104 -12.97 -13.32 6.01
C GLN A 104 -11.63 -13.52 6.73
N ARG A 105 -10.59 -13.86 5.97
CA ARG A 105 -9.24 -14.07 6.51
C ARG A 105 -8.47 -12.77 6.67
N PHE A 106 -8.75 -11.79 5.83
CA PHE A 106 -8.06 -10.52 5.75
C PHE A 106 -9.05 -9.37 5.89
N GLY A 107 -8.55 -8.27 6.42
CA GLY A 107 -9.38 -7.12 6.70
C GLY A 107 -10.17 -7.29 7.99
N ARG A 108 -9.65 -6.70 9.08
CA ARG A 108 -10.36 -6.57 10.34
C ARG A 108 -11.40 -5.45 10.23
N ALA A 109 -12.62 -5.70 10.67
CA ALA A 109 -13.66 -4.69 10.72
C ALA A 109 -14.14 -4.40 12.14
N TYR A 110 -14.53 -3.16 12.40
CA TYR A 110 -15.17 -2.73 13.65
C TYR A 110 -16.07 -1.53 13.40
N LEU A 111 -16.89 -1.17 14.39
CA LEU A 111 -17.63 0.10 14.41
C LEU A 111 -16.83 1.11 15.25
N ASP A 112 -16.73 2.33 14.77
CA ASP A 112 -16.14 3.42 15.51
C ASP A 112 -17.15 3.97 16.57
N LYS A 113 -16.86 5.15 17.17
CA LYS A 113 -17.68 5.75 18.22
C LYS A 113 -19.01 6.30 17.70
N GLU A 114 -19.10 6.55 16.43
CA GLU A 114 -20.27 7.02 15.69
C GLU A 114 -21.08 5.87 15.09
N ASP A 115 -20.71 4.61 15.38
CA ASP A 115 -21.26 3.38 14.80
C ASP A 115 -21.00 3.24 13.29
N ASP A 116 -19.97 3.92 12.78
CA ASP A 116 -19.55 3.83 11.40
C ASP A 116 -18.61 2.65 11.16
N PRO A 117 -18.82 1.87 10.10
CA PRO A 117 -17.95 0.73 9.78
C PRO A 117 -16.56 1.18 9.36
N ILE A 118 -15.56 0.58 10.00
CA ILE A 118 -14.14 0.73 9.66
C ILE A 118 -13.60 -0.62 9.18
N LEU A 119 -12.79 -0.59 8.13
CA LEU A 119 -12.04 -1.74 7.62
C LEU A 119 -10.55 -1.42 7.64
N GLU A 120 -9.73 -2.35 8.16
CA GLU A 120 -8.29 -2.19 8.28
C GLU A 120 -7.55 -3.48 7.88
N MET A 121 -6.34 -3.32 7.34
CA MET A 121 -5.43 -4.42 7.06
C MET A 121 -3.99 -3.97 7.28
N ASP A 122 -3.28 -4.66 8.18
CA ASP A 122 -1.90 -4.35 8.52
C ASP A 122 -0.93 -5.07 7.57
N VAL A 123 0.18 -4.39 7.24
CA VAL A 123 1.30 -4.93 6.48
C VAL A 123 2.60 -4.57 7.19
N ASP A 124 3.36 -5.58 7.56
CA ASP A 124 4.68 -5.42 8.15
C ASP A 124 5.71 -5.09 7.06
N LEU A 125 6.43 -3.99 7.24
CA LEU A 125 7.49 -3.50 6.36
C LEU A 125 8.83 -3.32 7.10
N ASP A 126 8.94 -3.92 8.29
CA ASP A 126 10.18 -3.93 9.07
C ASP A 126 11.22 -4.89 8.48
N ASP A 127 12.42 -4.93 9.08
CA ASP A 127 13.49 -5.89 8.77
C ASP A 127 13.82 -6.07 7.26
N GLY A 128 13.78 -4.97 6.50
CA GLY A 128 14.16 -5.00 5.09
C GLY A 128 13.03 -4.65 4.12
N GLY A 129 11.78 -4.71 4.58
CA GLY A 129 10.61 -4.38 3.78
C GLY A 129 10.18 -5.47 2.81
N LEU A 130 9.34 -5.11 1.85
CA LEU A 130 8.82 -6.00 0.82
C LEU A 130 9.39 -5.64 -0.56
N SER A 131 9.49 -6.63 -1.45
CA SER A 131 9.71 -6.33 -2.86
C SER A 131 8.52 -5.51 -3.41
N PRO A 132 8.73 -4.64 -4.41
CA PRO A 132 7.64 -3.87 -5.01
C PRO A 132 6.50 -4.75 -5.52
N LEU A 133 6.81 -5.92 -6.09
CA LEU A 133 5.80 -6.87 -6.56
C LEU A 133 4.94 -7.41 -5.41
N LEU A 134 5.57 -7.84 -4.31
CA LEU A 134 4.83 -8.36 -3.17
C LEU A 134 4.02 -7.26 -2.46
N PHE A 135 4.52 -6.03 -2.44
CA PHE A 135 3.76 -4.90 -1.91
C PHE A 135 2.51 -4.63 -2.76
N ILE A 136 2.62 -4.63 -4.09
CA ILE A 136 1.48 -4.44 -4.99
C ILE A 136 0.49 -5.60 -4.88
N ASP A 137 0.94 -6.83 -4.71
CA ASP A 137 0.08 -7.98 -4.42
C ASP A 137 -0.77 -7.75 -3.15
N ASN A 138 -0.19 -7.18 -2.08
CA ASN A 138 -0.95 -6.76 -0.89
C ASN A 138 -1.96 -5.65 -1.19
N VAL A 139 -1.63 -4.70 -2.08
CA VAL A 139 -2.58 -3.64 -2.49
C VAL A 139 -3.75 -4.22 -3.29
N GLU A 140 -3.50 -5.17 -4.19
CA GLU A 140 -4.54 -5.88 -4.94
C GLU A 140 -5.42 -6.73 -4.01
N PHE A 141 -4.79 -7.34 -3.00
CA PHE A 141 -5.50 -8.04 -1.94
C PHE A 141 -6.43 -7.09 -1.17
N TRP A 142 -5.91 -5.95 -0.74
CA TRP A 142 -6.70 -4.88 -0.11
C TRP A 142 -7.87 -4.44 -0.99
N ALA A 143 -7.64 -4.21 -2.28
CA ALA A 143 -8.69 -3.82 -3.22
C ALA A 143 -9.83 -4.84 -3.29
N SER A 144 -9.50 -6.13 -3.26
CA SER A 144 -10.48 -7.22 -3.23
C SER A 144 -11.25 -7.26 -1.91
N VAL A 145 -10.55 -7.14 -0.78
CA VAL A 145 -11.13 -7.11 0.57
C VAL A 145 -12.08 -5.93 0.71
N LEU A 146 -11.65 -4.72 0.29
CA LEU A 146 -12.43 -3.50 0.30
C LEU A 146 -13.74 -3.66 -0.49
N GLY A 147 -13.67 -4.13 -1.73
CA GLY A 147 -14.86 -4.31 -2.57
C GLY A 147 -15.84 -5.36 -2.02
N ASN A 148 -15.34 -6.42 -1.38
CA ASN A 148 -16.18 -7.42 -0.71
C ASN A 148 -16.82 -6.86 0.57
N PHE A 149 -16.08 -6.06 1.34
CA PHE A 149 -16.61 -5.42 2.54
C PHE A 149 -17.71 -4.41 2.20
N GLU A 150 -17.51 -3.58 1.18
CA GLU A 150 -18.51 -2.62 0.71
C GLU A 150 -19.83 -3.29 0.34
N LYS A 151 -19.77 -4.44 -0.34
CA LYS A 151 -20.96 -5.25 -0.62
C LYS A 151 -21.58 -5.82 0.66
N HIS A 152 -20.73 -6.31 1.57
CA HIS A 152 -21.18 -6.90 2.83
C HIS A 152 -21.93 -5.90 3.70
N ILE A 153 -21.48 -4.65 3.80
CA ILE A 153 -22.15 -3.59 4.57
C ILE A 153 -23.24 -2.84 3.79
N GLY A 154 -23.45 -3.16 2.51
CA GLY A 154 -24.45 -2.51 1.65
C GLY A 154 -24.06 -1.10 1.17
N TYR A 155 -22.79 -0.75 1.25
CA TYR A 155 -22.27 0.54 0.75
C TYR A 155 -22.33 0.62 -0.77
N ARG A 156 -22.07 -0.49 -1.46
CA ARG A 156 -22.25 -0.66 -2.91
C ARG A 156 -23.27 -1.75 -3.21
N LYS A 157 -24.07 -1.48 -4.25
CA LYS A 157 -25.04 -2.42 -4.79
C LYS A 157 -24.41 -3.31 -5.87
#